data_91ad6eab6c34978b98526175e248520c
#
_entry.id   91ad6eab6c34978b98526175e248520c
#
_cell.length_a   1.000
_cell.length_b   1.000
_cell.length_c   1.000
_cell.angle_alpha   90.00
_cell.angle_beta   90.00
_cell.angle_gamma   90.00
#
_symmetry.space_group_name_H-M   'P 1'
#
loop_
_entity.id
_entity.type
_entity.pdbx_description
1 polymer ?
#
loop_
_entity_poly.entity_id
_entity_poly.type
_entity_poly.pdbx_seq_one_letter_code
_entity_poly.pdbx_strand_id
1 'polypeptide(L)'
;THGDGGTFWSVAQKGAEAAAADLGVTLDYQGANNDAAKQAATIEAGIAAGCKGIASSVPDAGALKGPMLAAKAAGIPTVTMNSGSAVYKELGAFTHVGQDEIIAGQQAGLKFNEMGVKHVLCPIQEASNIGLNDRCKGLSQTFKGKTENFNLDGGLADLTAATAKLQAALTADKSIDAIFALNADIAAKAAMPAAEAAGVKVKIGTVDMSPEALDAIEAGTMEFAIDQQQYAQGYMSVVLLYLNLTNGHELGGGQPIYTGPGFVTKDNVANVKKLVAAGTR
;
A
#
# COMPACT_ATOMS: atom_id res chain seq x y z
N THR A 1 0.57 -10.56 6.87
CA THR A 1 0.12 -9.28 6.26
C THR A 1 -1.30 -8.93 6.69
N HIS A 2 -1.66 -7.62 6.74
CA HIS A 2 -3.03 -7.24 7.08
C HIS A 2 -4.04 -7.62 6.00
N GLY A 3 -3.69 -7.48 4.73
CA GLY A 3 -4.52 -7.98 3.64
C GLY A 3 -4.10 -9.36 3.18
N ASP A 4 -4.98 -10.01 2.44
CA ASP A 4 -4.73 -11.29 1.79
C ASP A 4 -5.31 -11.25 0.36
N GLY A 5 -4.61 -11.89 -0.59
CA GLY A 5 -5.03 -11.91 -1.98
C GLY A 5 -5.04 -10.54 -2.68
N GLY A 6 -5.77 -10.45 -3.79
CA GLY A 6 -5.82 -9.25 -4.63
C GLY A 6 -4.50 -8.97 -5.37
N THR A 7 -4.50 -7.87 -6.12
CA THR A 7 -3.38 -7.51 -7.00
C THR A 7 -2.12 -7.08 -6.26
N PHE A 8 -2.24 -6.58 -5.04
CA PHE A 8 -1.11 -6.16 -4.22
C PHE A 8 -0.50 -7.33 -3.44
N TRP A 9 -1.28 -7.98 -2.57
CA TRP A 9 -0.75 -8.98 -1.63
C TRP A 9 -0.30 -10.27 -2.29
N SER A 10 -0.94 -10.70 -3.38
CA SER A 10 -0.47 -11.87 -4.14
C SER A 10 0.92 -11.66 -4.76
N VAL A 11 1.24 -10.44 -5.16
CA VAL A 11 2.57 -10.11 -5.71
C VAL A 11 3.61 -9.97 -4.58
N ALA A 12 3.25 -9.39 -3.44
CA ALA A 12 4.11 -9.35 -2.26
C ALA A 12 4.42 -10.77 -1.74
N GLN A 13 3.42 -11.65 -1.69
CA GLN A 13 3.58 -13.05 -1.35
C GLN A 13 4.56 -13.75 -2.30
N LYS A 14 4.36 -13.58 -3.61
CA LYS A 14 5.27 -14.16 -4.62
C LYS A 14 6.72 -13.71 -4.44
N GLY A 15 6.93 -12.44 -4.06
CA GLY A 15 8.26 -11.94 -3.73
C GLY A 15 8.86 -12.63 -2.51
N ALA A 16 8.08 -12.78 -1.44
CA ALA A 16 8.52 -13.45 -0.22
C ALA A 16 8.82 -14.94 -0.47
N GLU A 17 7.96 -15.63 -1.23
CA GLU A 17 8.17 -17.03 -1.62
C GLU A 17 9.43 -17.23 -2.47
N ALA A 18 9.69 -16.32 -3.41
CA ALA A 18 10.90 -16.35 -4.23
C ALA A 18 12.17 -16.19 -3.37
N ALA A 19 12.18 -15.22 -2.45
CA ALA A 19 13.29 -15.04 -1.54
C ALA A 19 13.50 -16.27 -0.62
N ALA A 20 12.41 -16.87 -0.14
CA ALA A 20 12.51 -18.09 0.66
C ALA A 20 13.11 -19.25 -0.11
N ALA A 21 12.73 -19.42 -1.38
CA ALA A 21 13.31 -20.44 -2.27
C ALA A 21 14.78 -20.17 -2.54
N ASP A 22 15.15 -18.91 -2.88
CA ASP A 22 16.53 -18.52 -3.19
C ASP A 22 17.48 -18.73 -1.98
N LEU A 23 16.99 -18.53 -0.78
CA LEU A 23 17.76 -18.60 0.48
C LEU A 23 17.64 -19.96 1.16
N GLY A 24 16.80 -20.86 0.68
CA GLY A 24 16.59 -22.19 1.28
C GLY A 24 15.95 -22.15 2.66
N VAL A 25 15.05 -21.18 2.91
CA VAL A 25 14.33 -21.05 4.19
C VAL A 25 12.86 -21.44 4.04
N THR A 26 12.24 -21.85 5.15
CA THR A 26 10.79 -22.10 5.19
C THR A 26 10.07 -20.80 5.47
N LEU A 27 9.09 -20.50 4.65
CA LEU A 27 8.18 -19.34 4.81
C LEU A 27 6.78 -19.85 5.21
N ASP A 28 6.23 -19.26 6.26
CA ASP A 28 4.81 -19.32 6.59
C ASP A 28 4.20 -17.94 6.30
N TYR A 29 3.48 -17.82 5.17
CA TYR A 29 2.84 -16.57 4.75
C TYR A 29 1.35 -16.58 5.10
N GLN A 30 0.92 -15.62 5.92
CA GLN A 30 -0.44 -15.52 6.42
C GLN A 30 -1.02 -14.13 6.15
N GLY A 31 -2.23 -14.09 5.58
CA GLY A 31 -3.02 -12.87 5.41
C GLY A 31 -4.15 -12.78 6.45
N ALA A 32 -4.43 -11.58 6.91
CA ALA A 32 -5.43 -11.35 7.97
C ALA A 32 -6.80 -10.87 7.45
N ASN A 33 -6.94 -10.60 6.16
CA ASN A 33 -8.17 -10.10 5.56
C ASN A 33 -8.70 -8.82 6.23
N ASN A 34 -7.76 -7.91 6.52
CA ASN A 34 -7.99 -6.62 7.19
C ASN A 34 -8.58 -6.74 8.62
N ASP A 35 -8.45 -7.92 9.26
CA ASP A 35 -8.80 -8.14 10.65
C ASP A 35 -7.55 -8.01 11.53
N ALA A 36 -7.46 -6.91 12.28
CA ALA A 36 -6.32 -6.62 13.13
C ALA A 36 -6.16 -7.61 14.28
N ALA A 37 -7.27 -8.14 14.82
CA ALA A 37 -7.23 -9.15 15.88
C ALA A 37 -6.71 -10.49 15.35
N LYS A 38 -7.16 -10.89 14.15
CA LYS A 38 -6.62 -12.07 13.46
C LYS A 38 -5.13 -11.91 13.19
N GLN A 39 -4.69 -10.72 12.72
CA GLN A 39 -3.28 -10.47 12.47
C GLN A 39 -2.43 -10.57 13.75
N ALA A 40 -2.90 -9.99 14.86
CA ALA A 40 -2.25 -10.09 16.16
C ALA A 40 -2.09 -11.56 16.60
N ALA A 41 -3.18 -12.32 16.54
CA ALA A 41 -3.17 -13.75 16.90
C ALA A 41 -2.24 -14.57 15.98
N THR A 42 -2.13 -14.20 14.69
CA THR A 42 -1.20 -14.87 13.75
C THR A 42 0.27 -14.62 14.13
N ILE A 43 0.63 -13.40 14.55
CA ILE A 43 1.98 -13.10 15.04
C ILE A 43 2.28 -13.92 16.31
N GLU A 44 1.34 -13.98 17.26
CA GLU A 44 1.48 -14.76 18.48
C GLU A 44 1.63 -16.26 18.20
N ALA A 45 0.85 -16.77 17.23
CA ALA A 45 0.98 -18.16 16.78
C ALA A 45 2.37 -18.45 16.17
N GLY A 46 2.91 -17.52 15.37
CA GLY A 46 4.25 -17.62 14.82
C GLY A 46 5.34 -17.67 15.90
N ILE A 47 5.21 -16.84 16.95
CA ILE A 47 6.10 -16.89 18.12
C ILE A 47 6.03 -18.26 18.80
N ALA A 48 4.82 -18.75 19.07
CA ALA A 48 4.59 -20.05 19.72
C ALA A 48 5.09 -21.23 18.89
N ALA A 49 4.99 -21.14 17.55
CA ALA A 49 5.51 -22.13 16.61
C ALA A 49 7.04 -22.11 16.48
N GLY A 50 7.72 -21.15 17.08
CA GLY A 50 9.17 -21.03 17.07
C GLY A 50 9.75 -20.46 15.77
N CYS A 51 9.00 -19.62 15.06
CA CYS A 51 9.50 -18.85 13.93
C CYS A 51 10.77 -18.09 14.33
N LYS A 52 11.77 -18.08 13.46
CA LYS A 52 13.07 -17.45 13.76
C LYS A 52 13.08 -15.95 13.44
N GLY A 53 12.22 -15.50 12.56
CA GLY A 53 12.05 -14.10 12.21
C GLY A 53 10.60 -13.82 11.81
N ILE A 54 10.11 -12.61 12.03
CA ILE A 54 8.75 -12.19 11.71
C ILE A 54 8.77 -10.90 10.93
N ALA A 55 8.14 -10.91 9.73
CA ALA A 55 7.83 -9.70 8.97
C ALA A 55 6.32 -9.42 9.07
N SER A 56 5.92 -8.18 9.32
CA SER A 56 4.51 -7.80 9.41
C SER A 56 4.24 -6.45 8.80
N SER A 57 3.16 -6.33 8.04
CA SER A 57 2.58 -5.02 7.73
C SER A 57 1.84 -4.49 8.97
N VAL A 58 1.87 -3.18 9.21
CA VAL A 58 1.32 -2.58 10.44
C VAL A 58 0.38 -1.41 10.09
N PRO A 59 -0.87 -1.69 9.64
CA PRO A 59 -1.86 -0.65 9.41
C PRO A 59 -2.38 -0.05 10.72
N ASP A 60 -2.53 -0.88 11.77
CA ASP A 60 -2.97 -0.51 13.10
C ASP A 60 -1.88 -0.81 14.13
N ALA A 61 -1.13 0.24 14.49
CA ALA A 61 -0.05 0.14 15.46
C ALA A 61 -0.55 -0.22 16.87
N GLY A 62 -1.77 0.20 17.24
CA GLY A 62 -2.37 -0.10 18.55
C GLY A 62 -2.61 -1.59 18.74
N ALA A 63 -3.22 -2.22 17.74
CA ALA A 63 -3.53 -3.64 17.76
C ALA A 63 -2.27 -4.54 17.73
N LEU A 64 -1.23 -4.11 17.00
CA LEU A 64 -0.06 -4.96 16.75
C LEU A 64 1.13 -4.71 17.69
N LYS A 65 1.09 -3.64 18.51
CA LYS A 65 2.19 -3.31 19.42
C LYS A 65 2.52 -4.43 20.38
N GLY A 66 1.50 -5.02 21.02
CA GLY A 66 1.68 -6.13 21.97
C GLY A 66 2.41 -7.34 21.35
N PRO A 67 1.85 -7.95 20.29
CA PRO A 67 2.46 -9.08 19.61
C PRO A 67 3.87 -8.81 19.05
N MET A 68 4.10 -7.64 18.47
CA MET A 68 5.43 -7.29 17.95
C MET A 68 6.48 -7.15 19.05
N LEU A 69 6.13 -6.52 20.18
CA LEU A 69 7.01 -6.44 21.34
C LEU A 69 7.21 -7.80 22.01
N ALA A 70 6.22 -8.69 21.98
CA ALA A 70 6.36 -10.07 22.46
C ALA A 70 7.38 -10.85 21.61
N ALA A 71 7.36 -10.69 20.28
CA ALA A 71 8.38 -11.27 19.39
C ALA A 71 9.79 -10.77 19.76
N LYS A 72 9.95 -9.47 19.96
CA LYS A 72 11.21 -8.87 20.40
C LYS A 72 11.66 -9.44 21.75
N ALA A 73 10.76 -9.55 22.72
CA ALA A 73 11.06 -10.12 24.05
C ALA A 73 11.48 -11.59 23.99
N ALA A 74 10.97 -12.33 23.01
CA ALA A 74 11.37 -13.72 22.71
C ALA A 74 12.70 -13.81 21.92
N GLY A 75 13.35 -12.69 21.62
CA GLY A 75 14.61 -12.65 20.85
C GLY A 75 14.41 -12.91 19.36
N ILE A 76 13.20 -12.78 18.85
CA ILE A 76 12.88 -12.96 17.42
C ILE A 76 13.02 -11.63 16.71
N PRO A 77 13.94 -11.48 15.73
CA PRO A 77 14.07 -10.27 14.94
C PRO A 77 12.79 -10.01 14.13
N THR A 78 12.40 -8.74 14.06
CA THR A 78 11.21 -8.34 13.33
C THR A 78 11.51 -7.24 12.31
N VAL A 79 10.79 -7.28 11.19
CA VAL A 79 10.77 -6.26 10.14
C VAL A 79 9.32 -5.83 9.94
N THR A 80 9.06 -4.53 9.81
CA THR A 80 7.77 -4.09 9.30
C THR A 80 7.83 -3.89 7.80
N MET A 81 6.72 -4.11 7.09
CA MET A 81 6.64 -3.90 5.65
C MET A 81 5.34 -3.21 5.25
N ASN A 82 5.32 -2.56 4.10
CA ASN A 82 4.18 -1.84 3.52
C ASN A 82 3.69 -0.70 4.43
N SER A 83 2.86 -0.98 5.44
CA SER A 83 2.41 -0.01 6.44
C SER A 83 3.25 -0.11 7.72
N GLY A 84 3.44 1.02 8.42
CA GLY A 84 4.12 1.06 9.72
C GLY A 84 5.49 1.75 9.70
N SER A 85 5.87 2.45 8.62
CA SER A 85 7.17 3.15 8.52
C SER A 85 7.42 4.16 9.63
N ALA A 86 6.38 4.83 10.12
CA ALA A 86 6.50 5.82 11.20
C ALA A 86 6.68 5.20 12.59
N VAL A 87 6.30 3.92 12.79
CA VAL A 87 6.17 3.29 14.11
C VAL A 87 7.04 2.05 14.31
N TYR A 88 7.75 1.57 13.30
CA TYR A 88 8.48 0.29 13.37
C TYR A 88 9.44 0.20 14.55
N LYS A 89 10.14 1.29 14.89
CA LYS A 89 11.06 1.32 16.05
C LYS A 89 10.35 1.10 17.38
N GLU A 90 9.19 1.73 17.54
CA GLU A 90 8.37 1.59 18.76
C GLU A 90 7.79 0.18 18.91
N LEU A 91 7.63 -0.53 17.79
CA LEU A 91 7.19 -1.92 17.72
C LEU A 91 8.33 -2.92 17.87
N GLY A 92 9.58 -2.43 18.00
CA GLY A 92 10.75 -3.27 18.19
C GLY A 92 11.34 -3.86 16.92
N ALA A 93 10.83 -3.50 15.75
CA ALA A 93 11.41 -3.91 14.47
C ALA A 93 12.72 -3.17 14.21
N PHE A 94 13.71 -3.87 13.64
CA PHE A 94 15.00 -3.26 13.34
C PHE A 94 14.98 -2.39 12.07
N THR A 95 14.07 -2.66 11.16
CA THR A 95 13.86 -1.83 9.96
C THR A 95 12.43 -1.94 9.44
N HIS A 96 12.11 -1.10 8.45
CA HIS A 96 10.88 -1.12 7.67
C HIS A 96 11.22 -1.28 6.17
N VAL A 97 10.43 -2.05 5.45
CA VAL A 97 10.50 -2.18 3.98
C VAL A 97 9.20 -1.69 3.36
N GLY A 98 9.26 -0.57 2.67
CA GLY A 98 8.04 0.01 2.08
C GLY A 98 8.32 1.35 1.43
N GLN A 99 7.28 2.08 1.08
CA GLN A 99 7.43 3.48 0.68
C GLN A 99 7.20 4.42 1.88
N ASP A 100 7.67 5.65 1.77
CA ASP A 100 7.23 6.72 2.66
C ASP A 100 5.90 7.27 2.14
N GLU A 101 4.84 7.05 2.93
CA GLU A 101 3.47 7.36 2.52
C GLU A 101 3.20 8.87 2.48
N ILE A 102 3.87 9.65 3.32
CA ILE A 102 3.83 11.11 3.25
C ILE A 102 4.48 11.58 1.94
N ILE A 103 5.66 11.05 1.61
CA ILE A 103 6.35 11.40 0.35
C ILE A 103 5.52 10.98 -0.85
N ALA A 104 4.91 9.80 -0.83
CA ALA A 104 4.03 9.35 -1.91
C ALA A 104 2.85 10.31 -2.13
N GLY A 105 2.20 10.73 -1.07
CA GLY A 105 1.13 11.74 -1.12
C GLY A 105 1.64 13.09 -1.62
N GLN A 106 2.80 13.56 -1.14
CA GLN A 106 3.42 14.81 -1.59
C GLN A 106 3.68 14.79 -3.11
N GLN A 107 4.23 13.69 -3.62
CA GLN A 107 4.51 13.54 -5.05
C GLN A 107 3.21 13.51 -5.88
N ALA A 108 2.15 12.87 -5.38
CA ALA A 108 0.83 12.94 -6.01
C ALA A 108 0.31 14.38 -6.06
N GLY A 109 0.45 15.14 -4.97
CA GLY A 109 0.06 16.55 -4.92
C GLY A 109 0.78 17.42 -5.94
N LEU A 110 2.09 17.21 -6.13
CA LEU A 110 2.87 17.88 -7.17
C LEU A 110 2.37 17.51 -8.57
N LYS A 111 2.06 16.24 -8.82
CA LYS A 111 1.50 15.77 -10.09
C LYS A 111 0.16 16.42 -10.40
N PHE A 112 -0.77 16.49 -9.45
CA PHE A 112 -2.05 17.16 -9.64
C PHE A 112 -1.90 18.68 -9.87
N ASN A 113 -0.89 19.33 -9.25
CA ASN A 113 -0.58 20.75 -9.56
C ASN A 113 -0.14 20.93 -11.01
N GLU A 114 0.72 20.04 -11.54
CA GLU A 114 1.16 20.07 -12.94
C GLU A 114 -0.02 19.97 -13.91
N MET A 115 -1.07 19.22 -13.54
CA MET A 115 -2.29 19.04 -14.33
C MET A 115 -3.29 20.20 -14.21
N GLY A 116 -3.01 21.18 -13.34
CA GLY A 116 -3.88 22.33 -13.12
C GLY A 116 -5.15 22.03 -12.31
N VAL A 117 -5.21 20.88 -11.63
CA VAL A 117 -6.30 20.46 -10.74
C VAL A 117 -6.51 21.47 -9.62
N LYS A 118 -7.77 21.64 -9.16
CA LYS A 118 -8.15 22.58 -8.12
C LYS A 118 -8.74 21.94 -6.87
N HIS A 119 -9.39 20.79 -7.00
CA HIS A 119 -10.02 20.09 -5.88
C HIS A 119 -9.86 18.57 -6.02
N VAL A 120 -9.04 17.98 -5.15
CA VAL A 120 -8.78 16.54 -5.09
C VAL A 120 -9.58 15.89 -3.98
N LEU A 121 -10.40 14.89 -4.33
CA LEU A 121 -11.00 13.95 -3.38
C LEU A 121 -10.01 12.81 -3.10
N CYS A 122 -9.75 12.52 -1.82
CA CYS A 122 -8.87 11.43 -1.38
C CYS A 122 -9.71 10.36 -0.63
N PRO A 123 -10.24 9.34 -1.32
CA PRO A 123 -11.04 8.28 -0.70
C PRO A 123 -10.15 7.30 0.08
N ILE A 124 -10.48 7.11 1.37
CA ILE A 124 -9.78 6.22 2.29
C ILE A 124 -10.62 4.96 2.50
N GLN A 125 -10.20 3.84 1.91
CA GLN A 125 -10.95 2.59 1.93
C GLN A 125 -10.72 1.72 3.18
N GLU A 126 -9.74 2.07 4.00
CA GLU A 126 -9.42 1.43 5.29
C GLU A 126 -9.14 2.54 6.30
N ALA A 127 -10.16 2.94 7.06
CA ALA A 127 -10.12 4.14 7.88
C ALA A 127 -9.03 4.10 8.98
N SER A 128 -8.77 2.92 9.55
CA SER A 128 -7.73 2.72 10.58
C SER A 128 -6.31 2.60 10.01
N ASN A 129 -6.15 2.47 8.69
CA ASN A 129 -4.83 2.30 8.07
C ASN A 129 -4.06 3.61 8.07
N ILE A 130 -3.00 3.68 8.92
CA ILE A 130 -2.16 4.86 9.07
C ILE A 130 -1.47 5.27 7.76
N GLY A 131 -1.08 4.30 6.93
CA GLY A 131 -0.43 4.58 5.64
C GLY A 131 -1.35 5.30 4.67
N LEU A 132 -2.63 4.92 4.60
CA LEU A 132 -3.61 5.60 3.74
C LEU A 132 -3.90 7.03 4.22
N ASN A 133 -4.01 7.22 5.53
CA ASN A 133 -4.16 8.55 6.11
C ASN A 133 -2.93 9.44 5.82
N ASP A 134 -1.73 8.88 5.92
CA ASP A 134 -0.48 9.58 5.61
C ASP A 134 -0.38 9.96 4.13
N ARG A 135 -0.88 9.14 3.19
CA ARG A 135 -0.96 9.51 1.75
C ARG A 135 -1.83 10.74 1.52
N CYS A 136 -3.04 10.79 2.09
CA CYS A 136 -3.90 11.97 1.98
C CYS A 136 -3.29 13.19 2.69
N LYS A 137 -2.64 13.01 3.82
CA LYS A 137 -1.90 14.07 4.53
C LYS A 137 -0.74 14.60 3.68
N GLY A 138 0.07 13.72 3.09
CA GLY A 138 1.15 14.10 2.18
C GLY A 138 0.62 14.90 0.97
N LEU A 139 -0.47 14.44 0.35
CA LEU A 139 -1.15 15.15 -0.72
C LEU A 139 -1.47 16.61 -0.31
N SER A 140 -2.06 16.82 0.86
CA SER A 140 -2.44 18.14 1.35
C SER A 140 -1.27 19.08 1.63
N GLN A 141 -0.06 18.55 1.83
CA GLN A 141 1.14 19.35 2.10
C GLN A 141 1.73 20.03 0.87
N THR A 142 1.51 19.48 -0.31
CA THR A 142 2.12 19.98 -1.56
C THR A 142 1.11 20.40 -2.61
N PHE A 143 -0.10 19.88 -2.55
CA PHE A 143 -1.16 20.30 -3.45
C PHE A 143 -1.62 21.73 -3.12
N LYS A 144 -1.72 22.58 -4.15
CA LYS A 144 -2.04 24.01 -4.00
C LYS A 144 -3.54 24.31 -3.98
N GLY A 145 -4.37 23.33 -4.35
CA GLY A 145 -5.82 23.44 -4.36
C GLY A 145 -6.46 22.93 -3.07
N LYS A 146 -7.76 22.64 -3.13
CA LYS A 146 -8.52 22.01 -2.05
C LYS A 146 -8.30 20.51 -2.04
N THR A 147 -7.99 19.92 -0.88
CA THR A 147 -7.99 18.48 -0.65
C THR A 147 -9.13 18.10 0.28
N GLU A 148 -9.76 16.97 0.02
CA GLU A 148 -10.86 16.47 0.85
C GLU A 148 -10.67 14.97 1.11
N ASN A 149 -10.51 14.60 2.38
CA ASN A 149 -10.51 13.20 2.79
C ASN A 149 -11.96 12.67 2.75
N PHE A 150 -12.15 11.54 2.09
CA PHE A 150 -13.46 10.94 1.91
C PHE A 150 -13.50 9.55 2.55
N ASN A 151 -14.43 9.33 3.48
CA ASN A 151 -14.56 8.02 4.11
C ASN A 151 -15.19 7.01 3.14
N LEU A 152 -14.38 6.05 2.71
CA LEU A 152 -14.77 4.94 1.85
C LEU A 152 -14.53 3.58 2.54
N ASP A 153 -14.51 3.57 3.88
CA ASP A 153 -14.18 2.37 4.65
C ASP A 153 -14.99 1.15 4.22
N GLY A 154 -14.30 0.00 4.08
CA GLY A 154 -14.88 -1.22 3.50
C GLY A 154 -15.01 -1.22 1.97
N GLY A 155 -14.55 -0.17 1.28
CA GLY A 155 -14.74 0.00 -0.17
C GLY A 155 -14.13 -1.10 -1.04
N LEU A 156 -13.07 -1.76 -0.59
CA LEU A 156 -12.49 -2.93 -1.30
C LEU A 156 -13.37 -4.19 -1.16
N ALA A 157 -14.09 -4.34 -0.06
CA ALA A 157 -15.00 -5.46 0.14
C ALA A 157 -16.30 -5.31 -0.68
N ASP A 158 -16.73 -4.06 -0.93
CA ASP A 158 -17.93 -3.75 -1.72
C ASP A 158 -17.68 -2.59 -2.68
N LEU A 159 -17.16 -2.91 -3.85
CA LEU A 159 -16.87 -1.94 -4.92
C LEU A 159 -18.14 -1.29 -5.48
N THR A 160 -19.29 -1.96 -5.41
CA THR A 160 -20.58 -1.39 -5.86
C THR A 160 -21.02 -0.27 -4.92
N ALA A 161 -20.97 -0.52 -3.62
CA ALA A 161 -21.26 0.52 -2.62
C ALA A 161 -20.23 1.66 -2.69
N ALA A 162 -18.95 1.36 -2.91
CA ALA A 162 -17.90 2.36 -3.10
C ALA A 162 -18.19 3.25 -4.31
N THR A 163 -18.58 2.67 -5.45
CA THR A 163 -18.99 3.41 -6.65
C THR A 163 -20.15 4.36 -6.37
N ALA A 164 -21.20 3.86 -5.70
CA ALA A 164 -22.38 4.67 -5.38
C ALA A 164 -22.03 5.86 -4.45
N LYS A 165 -21.18 5.63 -3.44
CA LYS A 165 -20.71 6.70 -2.54
C LYS A 165 -19.91 7.77 -3.29
N LEU A 166 -18.98 7.36 -4.15
CA LEU A 166 -18.16 8.28 -4.96
C LEU A 166 -19.02 9.04 -5.96
N GLN A 167 -19.97 8.37 -6.63
CA GLN A 167 -20.93 9.02 -7.53
C GLN A 167 -21.75 10.09 -6.80
N ALA A 168 -22.24 9.79 -5.61
CA ALA A 168 -22.99 10.75 -4.79
C ALA A 168 -22.15 11.97 -4.44
N ALA A 169 -20.88 11.79 -4.04
CA ALA A 169 -19.96 12.88 -3.74
C ALA A 169 -19.70 13.76 -4.97
N LEU A 170 -19.40 13.16 -6.12
CA LEU A 170 -19.16 13.86 -7.39
C LEU A 170 -20.42 14.58 -7.92
N THR A 171 -21.59 14.08 -7.58
CA THR A 171 -22.86 14.71 -7.94
C THR A 171 -23.15 15.91 -7.05
N ALA A 172 -22.86 15.81 -5.76
CA ALA A 172 -23.10 16.83 -4.76
C ALA A 172 -22.13 18.02 -4.87
N ASP A 173 -20.85 17.76 -5.15
CA ASP A 173 -19.85 18.82 -5.29
C ASP A 173 -19.18 18.76 -6.69
N LYS A 174 -19.68 19.61 -7.58
CA LYS A 174 -19.15 19.73 -8.95
C LYS A 174 -17.78 20.44 -9.03
N SER A 175 -17.25 20.93 -7.92
CA SER A 175 -15.90 21.51 -7.88
C SER A 175 -14.80 20.45 -7.80
N ILE A 176 -15.13 19.18 -7.45
CA ILE A 176 -14.18 18.07 -7.47
C ILE A 176 -13.78 17.80 -8.92
N ASP A 177 -12.52 18.03 -9.24
CA ASP A 177 -11.95 17.84 -10.58
C ASP A 177 -10.84 16.77 -10.62
N ALA A 178 -10.51 16.17 -9.45
CA ALA A 178 -9.66 15.00 -9.40
C ALA A 178 -9.99 14.04 -8.23
N ILE A 179 -9.59 12.78 -8.40
CA ILE A 179 -9.61 11.74 -7.36
C ILE A 179 -8.21 11.16 -7.22
N PHE A 180 -7.68 11.14 -6.00
CA PHE A 180 -6.49 10.37 -5.63
C PHE A 180 -6.92 9.08 -4.95
N ALA A 181 -7.17 8.04 -5.72
CA ALA A 181 -7.55 6.73 -5.21
C ALA A 181 -6.32 6.02 -4.61
N LEU A 182 -6.47 5.50 -3.38
CA LEU A 182 -5.34 4.94 -2.64
C LEU A 182 -5.11 3.44 -2.91
N ASN A 183 -5.85 2.89 -3.89
CA ASN A 183 -5.72 1.52 -4.37
C ASN A 183 -6.20 1.43 -5.83
N ALA A 184 -5.54 0.60 -6.64
CA ALA A 184 -5.79 0.46 -8.07
C ALA A 184 -7.21 -0.07 -8.40
N ASP A 185 -7.75 -0.98 -7.60
CA ASP A 185 -9.11 -1.50 -7.80
C ASP A 185 -10.17 -0.45 -7.45
N ILE A 186 -9.95 0.35 -6.40
CA ILE A 186 -10.81 1.52 -6.11
C ILE A 186 -10.78 2.52 -7.28
N ALA A 187 -9.60 2.78 -7.85
CA ALA A 187 -9.49 3.68 -9.00
C ALA A 187 -10.25 3.17 -10.23
N ALA A 188 -9.94 1.95 -10.66
CA ALA A 188 -10.44 1.39 -11.91
C ALA A 188 -11.89 0.91 -11.82
N LYS A 189 -12.28 0.30 -10.68
CA LYS A 189 -13.57 -0.42 -10.52
C LYS A 189 -14.61 0.37 -9.71
N ALA A 190 -14.21 1.49 -9.08
CA ALA A 190 -15.15 2.34 -8.36
C ALA A 190 -15.10 3.80 -8.80
N ALA A 191 -13.92 4.46 -8.79
CA ALA A 191 -13.81 5.89 -9.08
C ALA A 191 -14.10 6.22 -10.56
N MET A 192 -13.57 5.44 -11.52
CA MET A 192 -13.86 5.65 -12.95
C MET A 192 -15.36 5.45 -13.27
N PRO A 193 -16.01 4.34 -12.87
CA PRO A 193 -17.45 4.17 -13.07
C PRO A 193 -18.30 5.23 -12.36
N ALA A 194 -17.89 5.67 -11.17
CA ALA A 194 -18.59 6.73 -10.45
C ALA A 194 -18.56 8.08 -11.18
N ALA A 195 -17.41 8.44 -11.76
CA ALA A 195 -17.27 9.66 -12.55
C ALA A 195 -18.13 9.61 -13.83
N GLU A 196 -18.13 8.46 -14.52
CA GLU A 196 -18.98 8.23 -15.69
C GLU A 196 -20.47 8.36 -15.31
N ALA A 197 -20.92 7.66 -14.26
CA ALA A 197 -22.31 7.69 -13.81
C ALA A 197 -22.75 9.08 -13.29
N ALA A 198 -21.84 9.88 -12.73
CA ALA A 198 -22.08 11.26 -12.33
C ALA A 198 -22.05 12.25 -13.50
N GLY A 199 -21.64 11.81 -14.70
CA GLY A 199 -21.51 12.65 -15.90
C GLY A 199 -20.45 13.74 -15.76
N VAL A 200 -19.37 13.49 -14.99
CA VAL A 200 -18.30 14.45 -14.74
C VAL A 200 -16.96 13.94 -15.29
N LYS A 201 -16.11 14.88 -15.68
CA LYS A 201 -14.73 14.58 -16.07
C LYS A 201 -13.80 14.96 -14.92
N VAL A 202 -13.18 13.97 -14.31
CA VAL A 202 -12.20 14.15 -13.24
C VAL A 202 -10.88 13.49 -13.63
N LYS A 203 -9.77 14.08 -13.19
CA LYS A 203 -8.46 13.47 -13.28
C LYS A 203 -8.33 12.38 -12.22
N ILE A 204 -7.85 11.19 -12.58
CA ILE A 204 -7.70 10.10 -11.64
C ILE A 204 -6.23 9.70 -11.56
N GLY A 205 -5.66 9.78 -10.37
CA GLY A 205 -4.39 9.16 -10.01
C GLY A 205 -4.63 8.08 -8.97
N THR A 206 -3.79 7.05 -8.96
CA THR A 206 -3.93 5.95 -8.02
C THR A 206 -2.61 5.57 -7.34
N VAL A 207 -2.71 4.77 -6.31
CA VAL A 207 -1.63 3.96 -5.75
C VAL A 207 -1.90 2.52 -6.14
N ASP A 208 -0.84 1.73 -6.29
CA ASP A 208 -0.85 0.35 -6.76
C ASP A 208 -1.20 0.20 -8.25
N MET A 209 -1.08 -1.03 -8.72
CA MET A 209 -1.30 -1.41 -10.10
C MET A 209 -2.27 -2.59 -10.18
N SER A 210 -3.19 -2.51 -11.11
CA SER A 210 -4.00 -3.63 -11.59
C SER A 210 -3.98 -3.63 -13.12
N PRO A 211 -4.31 -4.73 -13.79
CA PRO A 211 -4.42 -4.75 -15.24
C PRO A 211 -5.31 -3.63 -15.77
N GLU A 212 -6.47 -3.42 -15.13
CA GLU A 212 -7.45 -2.41 -15.54
C GLU A 212 -6.93 -0.98 -15.33
N ALA A 213 -6.22 -0.70 -14.23
CA ALA A 213 -5.60 0.60 -13.98
C ALA A 213 -4.51 0.89 -15.00
N LEU A 214 -3.67 -0.10 -15.34
CA LEU A 214 -2.62 0.04 -16.36
C LEU A 214 -3.21 0.23 -17.76
N ASP A 215 -4.30 -0.47 -18.11
CA ASP A 215 -5.03 -0.26 -19.36
C ASP A 215 -5.60 1.17 -19.44
N ALA A 216 -6.14 1.67 -18.33
CA ALA A 216 -6.67 3.04 -18.25
C ALA A 216 -5.56 4.10 -18.39
N ILE A 217 -4.36 3.87 -17.82
CA ILE A 217 -3.20 4.75 -17.99
C ILE A 217 -2.72 4.74 -19.45
N GLU A 218 -2.63 3.57 -20.07
CA GLU A 218 -2.24 3.43 -21.49
C GLU A 218 -3.22 4.14 -22.42
N ALA A 219 -4.52 4.00 -22.15
CA ALA A 219 -5.58 4.69 -22.87
C ALA A 219 -5.64 6.20 -22.60
N GLY A 220 -5.01 6.68 -21.50
CA GLY A 220 -5.03 8.08 -21.08
C GLY A 220 -6.32 8.50 -20.37
N THR A 221 -7.06 7.55 -19.81
CA THR A 221 -8.27 7.79 -18.97
C THR A 221 -7.96 7.79 -17.48
N MET A 222 -6.75 7.37 -17.09
CA MET A 222 -6.14 7.54 -15.77
C MET A 222 -4.77 8.18 -15.95
N GLU A 223 -4.40 9.10 -15.07
CA GLU A 223 -3.22 9.94 -15.24
C GLU A 223 -1.93 9.24 -14.83
N PHE A 224 -1.96 8.56 -13.67
CA PHE A 224 -0.81 7.86 -13.12
C PHE A 224 -1.19 6.80 -12.10
N ALA A 225 -0.28 5.87 -11.86
CA ALA A 225 -0.26 5.02 -10.67
C ALA A 225 1.07 5.22 -9.92
N ILE A 226 1.01 5.18 -8.58
CA ILE A 226 2.20 5.11 -7.72
C ILE A 226 2.47 3.64 -7.44
N ASP A 227 3.65 3.18 -7.86
CA ASP A 227 4.13 1.82 -7.66
C ASP A 227 4.93 1.76 -6.36
N GLN A 228 4.47 0.95 -5.44
CA GLN A 228 5.13 0.66 -4.17
C GLN A 228 6.15 -0.47 -4.26
N GLN A 229 6.25 -1.16 -5.40
CA GLN A 229 7.13 -2.30 -5.64
C GLN A 229 6.90 -3.45 -4.64
N GLN A 230 5.66 -3.90 -4.55
CA GLN A 230 5.20 -4.91 -3.57
C GLN A 230 5.97 -6.23 -3.61
N TYR A 231 6.39 -6.69 -4.80
CA TYR A 231 7.28 -7.85 -4.92
C TYR A 231 8.57 -7.64 -4.12
N ALA A 232 9.20 -6.47 -4.29
CA ALA A 232 10.42 -6.13 -3.56
C ALA A 232 10.18 -6.02 -2.05
N GLN A 233 9.01 -5.55 -1.61
CA GLN A 233 8.66 -5.51 -0.18
C GLN A 233 8.65 -6.91 0.42
N GLY A 234 7.98 -7.87 -0.24
CA GLY A 234 7.95 -9.26 0.21
C GLY A 234 9.33 -9.90 0.18
N TYR A 235 10.03 -9.80 -0.95
CA TYR A 235 11.36 -10.37 -1.15
C TYR A 235 12.38 -9.85 -0.13
N MET A 236 12.50 -8.54 0.01
CA MET A 236 13.46 -7.91 0.92
C MET A 236 13.16 -8.19 2.39
N SER A 237 11.90 -8.32 2.77
CA SER A 237 11.55 -8.66 4.16
C SER A 237 12.14 -10.01 4.58
N VAL A 238 12.10 -11.01 3.72
CA VAL A 238 12.73 -12.32 3.96
C VAL A 238 14.25 -12.23 3.95
N VAL A 239 14.84 -11.52 2.97
CA VAL A 239 16.30 -11.32 2.86
C VAL A 239 16.86 -10.65 4.12
N LEU A 240 16.21 -9.60 4.61
CA LEU A 240 16.67 -8.85 5.78
C LEU A 240 16.64 -9.69 7.05
N LEU A 241 15.57 -10.46 7.26
CA LEU A 241 15.49 -11.41 8.38
C LEU A 241 16.57 -12.48 8.27
N TYR A 242 16.79 -13.04 7.09
CA TYR A 242 17.83 -14.02 6.84
C TYR A 242 19.24 -13.48 7.17
N LEU A 243 19.58 -12.29 6.68
CA LEU A 243 20.87 -11.65 6.94
C LEU A 243 21.07 -11.29 8.42
N ASN A 244 20.01 -10.89 9.09
CA ASN A 244 20.06 -10.65 10.52
C ASN A 244 20.34 -11.93 11.31
N LEU A 245 19.61 -13.00 10.99
CA LEU A 245 19.73 -14.29 11.69
C LEU A 245 21.05 -15.00 11.44
N THR A 246 21.60 -14.90 10.22
CA THR A 246 22.83 -15.64 9.84
C THR A 246 24.10 -14.83 10.11
N ASN A 247 24.07 -13.53 9.95
CA ASN A 247 25.26 -12.68 9.95
C ASN A 247 25.16 -11.49 10.93
N GLY A 248 24.04 -11.32 11.64
CA GLY A 248 23.83 -10.18 12.54
C GLY A 248 23.70 -8.82 11.80
N HIS A 249 23.36 -8.82 10.50
CA HIS A 249 23.28 -7.60 9.74
C HIS A 249 21.93 -6.87 10.00
N GLU A 250 22.01 -5.58 10.25
CA GLU A 250 20.89 -4.65 10.30
C GLU A 250 21.03 -3.62 9.17
N LEU A 251 20.51 -3.96 8.00
CA LEU A 251 20.55 -3.06 6.85
C LEU A 251 19.61 -1.86 7.05
N GLY A 252 19.96 -0.74 6.39
CA GLY A 252 19.24 0.52 6.53
C GLY A 252 19.86 1.48 7.55
N GLY A 253 20.79 1.02 8.41
CA GLY A 253 21.42 1.89 9.42
C GLY A 253 20.40 2.53 10.37
N GLY A 254 19.35 1.79 10.74
CA GLY A 254 18.24 2.27 11.55
C GLY A 254 17.26 3.18 10.80
N GLN A 255 17.30 3.19 9.46
CA GLN A 255 16.34 3.88 8.59
C GLN A 255 15.54 2.85 7.78
N PRO A 256 14.34 3.21 7.26
CA PRO A 256 13.59 2.35 6.35
C PRO A 256 14.36 2.05 5.05
N ILE A 257 14.07 0.89 4.48
CA ILE A 257 14.49 0.53 3.13
C ILE A 257 13.33 0.86 2.18
N TYR A 258 13.48 1.93 1.41
CA TYR A 258 12.41 2.43 0.57
C TYR A 258 12.29 1.66 -0.74
N THR A 259 11.05 1.25 -1.07
CA THR A 259 10.68 0.56 -2.31
C THR A 259 9.85 1.45 -3.25
N GLY A 260 9.64 2.70 -2.92
CA GLY A 260 8.86 3.68 -3.68
C GLY A 260 8.91 5.06 -3.03
N PRO A 261 8.15 6.03 -3.56
CA PRO A 261 7.21 5.93 -4.67
C PRO A 261 7.87 5.91 -6.05
N GLY A 262 7.43 5.00 -6.91
CA GLY A 262 7.71 5.02 -8.35
C GLY A 262 6.46 5.46 -9.13
N PHE A 263 6.61 6.23 -10.23
CA PHE A 263 5.45 6.62 -11.03
C PHE A 263 5.32 5.77 -12.28
N VAL A 264 4.12 5.24 -12.48
CA VAL A 264 3.68 4.64 -13.75
C VAL A 264 2.78 5.63 -14.44
N THR A 265 3.20 6.03 -15.63
CA THR A 265 2.50 6.99 -16.49
C THR A 265 2.40 6.43 -17.90
N LYS A 266 1.77 7.15 -18.80
CA LYS A 266 1.68 6.76 -20.23
C LYS A 266 3.06 6.48 -20.86
N ASP A 267 4.12 7.12 -20.36
CA ASP A 267 5.46 7.00 -20.94
C ASP A 267 6.13 5.66 -20.66
N ASN A 268 5.78 4.97 -19.55
CA ASN A 268 6.43 3.74 -19.13
C ASN A 268 5.47 2.55 -18.93
N VAL A 269 4.15 2.77 -18.98
CA VAL A 269 3.13 1.75 -18.69
C VAL A 269 3.28 0.48 -19.54
N ALA A 270 3.66 0.59 -20.81
CA ALA A 270 3.83 -0.55 -21.70
C ALA A 270 4.89 -1.55 -21.21
N ASN A 271 5.97 -1.06 -20.58
CA ASN A 271 6.98 -1.93 -19.98
C ASN A 271 6.51 -2.49 -18.63
N VAL A 272 5.84 -1.68 -17.82
CA VAL A 272 5.31 -2.09 -16.52
C VAL A 272 4.28 -3.21 -16.68
N LYS A 273 3.38 -3.13 -17.68
CA LYS A 273 2.39 -4.20 -17.98
C LYS A 273 3.04 -5.57 -18.18
N LYS A 274 4.20 -5.64 -18.82
CA LYS A 274 4.93 -6.90 -19.01
C LYS A 274 5.40 -7.50 -17.67
N LEU A 275 5.88 -6.66 -16.77
CA LEU A 275 6.36 -7.09 -15.45
C LEU A 275 5.18 -7.48 -14.53
N VAL A 276 4.08 -6.76 -14.61
CA VAL A 276 2.84 -7.10 -13.88
C VAL A 276 2.28 -8.44 -14.39
N ALA A 277 2.26 -8.68 -15.71
CA ALA A 277 1.86 -9.95 -16.28
C ALA A 277 2.77 -11.13 -15.86
N ALA A 278 4.05 -10.86 -15.64
CA ALA A 278 4.99 -11.83 -15.07
C ALA A 278 4.81 -12.03 -13.55
N GLY A 279 4.04 -11.17 -12.89
CA GLY A 279 3.80 -11.18 -11.43
C GLY A 279 5.04 -10.80 -10.62
N THR A 280 5.89 -9.93 -11.17
CA THR A 280 7.12 -9.44 -10.52
C THR A 280 7.03 -7.95 -10.17
N ARG A 281 5.87 -7.36 -10.46
CA ARG A 281 5.62 -5.95 -10.15
C ARG A 281 4.15 -5.65 -9.88
#